data_8c8013c1eafd942f6233dc1fed05906a
#
_entry.id   8c8013c1eafd942f6233dc1fed05906a
#
_cell.length_a   1.000
_cell.length_b   1.000
_cell.length_c   1.000
_cell.angle_alpha   90.00
_cell.angle_beta   90.00
_cell.angle_gamma   90.00
#
_symmetry.space_group_name_H-M   'P 1'
#
loop_
_entity.id
_entity.type
_entity.pdbx_description
1 polymer ?
#
loop_
_entity_poly.entity_id
_entity_poly.type
_entity_poly.pdbx_seq_one_letter_code
_entity_poly.pdbx_strand_id
1 'polypeptide(L)'
;VLAWVPLLALYTFAAIAEGSVPLSLALLAASSYIVPPAVLGVGVIRACAAIRWSSEHWVRFFAKHIGVGLSFAVLSAAATVTLMQFIPLHGAGAGEAEVNTAGVVVGQIFMGSLLYCLLAGFTYAALGEIRSRQQAAAAARAEALRVQAELKALRAQVNPHFLFNTLHSLLILVRRDPRAAEDALEQFGDLMRYALRVQQGAGDEVLLAEEWTFTQDYLALEKLRLGDRLRLHTDIDEAALSHAVPSFSLQPLLENAIGHAIAPRASGGNLWIRAVVDTGRLSLEVRDDGPGADAAAIEASSGTGLRLLRRRLAALYGDGAALTTRIDDGGFTVTLELPGSITPAPAEEREA
;
A
#
# COMPACT_ATOMS: atom_id res chain seq x y z
N VAL A 1 -7.25 -35.09 17.85
CA VAL A 1 -7.48 -36.25 18.76
C VAL A 1 -8.81 -36.08 19.46
N LEU A 2 -9.11 -34.98 20.15
CA LEU A 2 -10.36 -34.80 20.92
C LEU A 2 -11.65 -34.96 20.11
N ALA A 3 -11.65 -34.65 18.80
CA ALA A 3 -12.82 -34.82 17.95
C ALA A 3 -13.30 -36.28 17.76
N TRP A 4 -12.45 -37.25 18.05
CA TRP A 4 -12.78 -38.68 17.89
C TRP A 4 -13.34 -39.29 19.19
N VAL A 5 -13.22 -38.60 20.32
CA VAL A 5 -13.71 -39.12 21.66
C VAL A 5 -15.22 -39.39 21.67
N PRO A 6 -16.09 -38.51 21.09
CA PRO A 6 -17.53 -38.78 21.04
C PRO A 6 -17.88 -40.03 20.24
N LEU A 7 -17.17 -40.25 19.13
CA LEU A 7 -17.38 -41.42 18.27
C LEU A 7 -16.92 -42.70 18.98
N LEU A 8 -15.78 -42.64 19.68
CA LEU A 8 -15.29 -43.75 20.50
C LEU A 8 -16.33 -44.15 21.59
N ALA A 9 -16.86 -43.13 22.27
CA ALA A 9 -17.89 -43.35 23.29
C ALA A 9 -19.16 -43.97 22.68
N LEU A 10 -19.62 -43.50 21.55
CA LEU A 10 -20.81 -43.98 20.81
C LEU A 10 -20.64 -45.45 20.41
N TYR A 11 -19.51 -45.79 19.77
CA TYR A 11 -19.23 -47.15 19.34
C TYR A 11 -19.06 -48.10 20.54
N THR A 12 -18.43 -47.64 21.63
CA THR A 12 -18.31 -48.43 22.88
C THR A 12 -19.67 -48.69 23.49
N PHE A 13 -20.54 -47.66 23.54
CA PHE A 13 -21.91 -47.79 24.04
C PHE A 13 -22.73 -48.79 23.21
N ALA A 14 -22.65 -48.67 21.87
CA ALA A 14 -23.35 -49.59 20.94
C ALA A 14 -22.90 -51.05 21.19
N ALA A 15 -21.59 -51.28 21.29
CA ALA A 15 -21.05 -52.64 21.55
C ALA A 15 -21.51 -53.22 22.89
N ILE A 16 -21.72 -52.39 23.92
CA ILE A 16 -22.27 -52.86 25.22
C ILE A 16 -23.78 -53.13 25.09
N ALA A 17 -24.52 -52.31 24.35
CA ALA A 17 -25.96 -52.43 24.23
C ALA A 17 -26.41 -53.66 23.41
N GLU A 18 -25.60 -54.12 22.45
CA GLU A 18 -25.88 -55.29 21.59
C GLU A 18 -25.62 -56.65 22.31
N GLY A 19 -24.85 -56.65 23.38
CA GLY A 19 -24.58 -57.89 24.13
C GLY A 19 -23.85 -57.60 25.44
N SER A 20 -23.90 -58.50 26.40
CA SER A 20 -23.24 -58.42 27.69
C SER A 20 -21.69 -58.53 27.59
N VAL A 21 -21.10 -57.65 26.75
CA VAL A 21 -19.65 -57.62 26.47
C VAL A 21 -18.97 -56.81 27.55
N PRO A 22 -17.85 -57.26 28.16
CA PRO A 22 -17.06 -56.50 29.14
C PRO A 22 -16.60 -55.18 28.54
N LEU A 23 -16.59 -54.10 29.34
CA LEU A 23 -16.19 -52.74 28.90
C LEU A 23 -14.82 -52.72 28.21
N SER A 24 -13.87 -53.53 28.68
CA SER A 24 -12.52 -53.62 28.08
C SER A 24 -12.57 -54.13 26.62
N LEU A 25 -13.43 -55.13 26.35
CA LEU A 25 -13.59 -55.73 25.03
C LEU A 25 -14.36 -54.78 24.10
N ALA A 26 -15.39 -54.11 24.62
CA ALA A 26 -16.14 -53.07 23.90
C ALA A 26 -15.25 -51.89 23.49
N LEU A 27 -14.38 -51.45 24.39
CA LEU A 27 -13.40 -50.39 24.05
C LEU A 27 -12.40 -50.84 22.99
N LEU A 28 -11.93 -52.08 23.06
CA LEU A 28 -11.01 -52.62 22.06
C LEU A 28 -11.66 -52.71 20.69
N ALA A 29 -12.90 -53.20 20.62
CA ALA A 29 -13.70 -53.27 19.42
C ALA A 29 -13.97 -51.89 18.85
N ALA A 30 -14.43 -50.94 19.64
CA ALA A 30 -14.64 -49.54 19.25
C ALA A 30 -13.36 -48.89 18.70
N SER A 31 -12.21 -49.14 19.35
CA SER A 31 -10.91 -48.65 18.90
C SER A 31 -10.52 -49.15 17.53
N SER A 32 -10.85 -50.43 17.18
CA SER A 32 -10.57 -50.95 15.83
C SER A 32 -11.33 -50.24 14.71
N TYR A 33 -12.49 -49.66 15.02
CA TYR A 33 -13.26 -48.85 14.06
C TYR A 33 -12.77 -47.42 13.92
N ILE A 34 -12.18 -46.86 14.96
CA ILE A 34 -11.88 -45.40 15.03
C ILE A 34 -10.41 -45.10 14.79
N VAL A 35 -9.49 -45.90 15.29
CA VAL A 35 -8.06 -45.63 15.17
C VAL A 35 -7.58 -45.60 13.70
N PRO A 36 -7.93 -46.54 12.82
CA PRO A 36 -7.48 -46.50 11.43
C PRO A 36 -7.90 -45.21 10.70
N PRO A 37 -9.21 -44.82 10.67
CA PRO A 37 -9.60 -43.60 10.00
C PRO A 37 -9.03 -42.32 10.67
N ALA A 38 -8.81 -42.35 11.98
CA ALA A 38 -8.21 -41.19 12.67
C ALA A 38 -6.73 -40.96 12.25
N VAL A 39 -5.96 -42.02 12.13
CA VAL A 39 -4.56 -41.97 11.68
C VAL A 39 -4.49 -41.58 10.20
N LEU A 40 -5.24 -42.27 9.34
CA LEU A 40 -5.29 -42.01 7.90
C LEU A 40 -5.87 -40.63 7.58
N GLY A 41 -6.77 -40.10 8.41
CA GLY A 41 -7.37 -38.76 8.28
C GLY A 41 -6.33 -37.63 8.27
N VAL A 42 -5.19 -37.79 8.92
CA VAL A 42 -4.07 -36.83 8.83
C VAL A 42 -3.53 -36.77 7.41
N GLY A 43 -3.46 -37.92 6.73
CA GLY A 43 -3.08 -38.01 5.31
C GLY A 43 -4.09 -37.30 4.40
N VAL A 44 -5.38 -37.43 4.68
CA VAL A 44 -6.47 -36.74 3.96
C VAL A 44 -6.31 -35.23 4.07
N ILE A 45 -6.10 -34.70 5.27
CA ILE A 45 -5.91 -33.27 5.50
C ILE A 45 -4.71 -32.72 4.70
N ARG A 46 -3.58 -33.44 4.70
CA ARG A 46 -2.39 -33.07 3.92
C ARG A 46 -2.64 -33.14 2.43
N ALA A 47 -3.33 -34.16 1.93
CA ALA A 47 -3.68 -34.32 0.52
C ALA A 47 -4.61 -33.19 0.06
N CYS A 48 -5.67 -32.89 0.83
CA CYS A 48 -6.58 -31.76 0.55
C CYS A 48 -5.85 -30.41 0.53
N ALA A 49 -4.90 -30.17 1.45
CA ALA A 49 -4.10 -28.95 1.45
C ALA A 49 -3.21 -28.81 0.22
N ALA A 50 -2.74 -29.92 -0.37
CA ALA A 50 -1.91 -29.97 -1.56
C ALA A 50 -2.73 -29.89 -2.87
N ILE A 51 -3.98 -30.36 -2.88
CA ILE A 51 -4.86 -30.35 -4.06
C ILE A 51 -5.48 -28.96 -4.19
N ARG A 52 -5.01 -28.18 -5.18
CA ARG A 52 -5.55 -26.84 -5.46
C ARG A 52 -6.68 -26.92 -6.47
N TRP A 53 -7.73 -26.14 -6.23
CA TRP A 53 -8.79 -25.93 -7.20
C TRP A 53 -8.28 -25.12 -8.39
N SER A 54 -8.64 -25.54 -9.61
CA SER A 54 -8.44 -24.78 -10.85
C SER A 54 -9.64 -24.99 -11.76
N SER A 55 -10.23 -23.92 -12.23
CA SER A 55 -11.37 -23.99 -13.17
C SER A 55 -11.01 -24.67 -14.49
N GLU A 56 -9.78 -24.55 -14.97
CA GLU A 56 -9.28 -25.17 -16.19
C GLU A 56 -9.10 -26.71 -16.04
N HIS A 57 -8.85 -27.17 -14.81
CA HIS A 57 -8.49 -28.56 -14.53
C HIS A 57 -9.42 -29.22 -13.51
N TRP A 58 -10.70 -28.85 -13.53
CA TRP A 58 -11.70 -29.39 -12.59
C TRP A 58 -11.79 -30.93 -12.58
N VAL A 59 -11.67 -31.56 -13.76
CA VAL A 59 -11.66 -33.04 -13.86
C VAL A 59 -10.51 -33.65 -13.06
N ARG A 60 -9.33 -33.09 -13.16
CA ARG A 60 -8.14 -33.55 -12.37
C ARG A 60 -8.33 -33.33 -10.88
N PHE A 61 -8.99 -32.26 -10.50
CA PHE A 61 -9.32 -31.97 -9.10
C PHE A 61 -10.23 -33.09 -8.56
N PHE A 62 -11.38 -33.37 -9.21
CA PHE A 62 -12.29 -34.39 -8.76
C PHE A 62 -11.68 -35.79 -8.85
N ALA A 63 -10.94 -36.14 -9.90
CA ALA A 63 -10.26 -37.42 -10.01
C ALA A 63 -9.26 -37.67 -8.85
N LYS A 64 -8.50 -36.67 -8.44
CA LYS A 64 -7.63 -36.78 -7.27
C LYS A 64 -8.41 -36.98 -5.97
N HIS A 65 -9.52 -36.27 -5.79
CA HIS A 65 -10.37 -36.42 -4.60
C HIS A 65 -11.05 -37.80 -4.56
N ILE A 66 -11.54 -38.29 -5.67
CA ILE A 66 -12.09 -39.67 -5.77
C ILE A 66 -11.00 -40.69 -5.43
N GLY A 67 -9.79 -40.53 -5.98
CA GLY A 67 -8.68 -41.44 -5.71
C GLY A 67 -8.28 -41.46 -4.24
N VAL A 68 -8.11 -40.28 -3.63
CA VAL A 68 -7.77 -40.15 -2.21
C VAL A 68 -8.90 -40.68 -1.30
N GLY A 69 -10.15 -40.34 -1.64
CA GLY A 69 -11.33 -40.81 -0.88
C GLY A 69 -11.49 -42.32 -0.89
N LEU A 70 -11.40 -42.94 -2.08
CA LEU A 70 -11.44 -44.41 -2.23
C LEU A 70 -10.29 -45.07 -1.47
N SER A 71 -9.06 -44.58 -1.63
CA SER A 71 -7.89 -45.12 -0.93
C SER A 71 -8.09 -45.03 0.58
N PHE A 72 -8.56 -43.90 1.10
CA PHE A 72 -8.85 -43.71 2.51
C PHE A 72 -9.91 -44.73 3.01
N ALA A 73 -11.03 -44.87 2.30
CA ALA A 73 -12.11 -45.78 2.69
C ALA A 73 -11.65 -47.24 2.68
N VAL A 74 -10.96 -47.68 1.63
CA VAL A 74 -10.48 -49.06 1.49
C VAL A 74 -9.40 -49.37 2.52
N LEU A 75 -8.42 -48.48 2.72
CA LEU A 75 -7.35 -48.70 3.71
C LEU A 75 -7.90 -48.72 5.14
N SER A 76 -8.86 -47.83 5.44
CA SER A 76 -9.54 -47.82 6.74
C SER A 76 -10.30 -49.13 6.98
N ALA A 77 -11.06 -49.59 6.00
CA ALA A 77 -11.80 -50.88 6.09
C ALA A 77 -10.85 -52.05 6.28
N ALA A 78 -9.80 -52.14 5.45
CA ALA A 78 -8.82 -53.22 5.56
C ALA A 78 -8.12 -53.25 6.94
N ALA A 79 -7.72 -52.08 7.44
CA ALA A 79 -7.08 -51.96 8.76
C ALA A 79 -8.04 -52.34 9.89
N THR A 80 -9.31 -51.92 9.81
CA THR A 80 -10.34 -52.30 10.79
C THR A 80 -10.58 -53.80 10.80
N VAL A 81 -10.78 -54.44 9.64
CA VAL A 81 -10.96 -55.89 9.58
C VAL A 81 -9.75 -56.64 10.09
N THR A 82 -8.54 -56.21 9.75
CA THR A 82 -7.32 -56.81 10.27
C THR A 82 -7.21 -56.71 11.81
N LEU A 83 -7.52 -55.55 12.38
CA LEU A 83 -7.48 -55.34 13.84
C LEU A 83 -8.54 -56.21 14.54
N MET A 84 -9.72 -56.38 13.93
CA MET A 84 -10.78 -57.22 14.49
C MET A 84 -10.37 -58.68 14.63
N GLN A 85 -9.52 -59.20 13.75
CA GLN A 85 -9.03 -60.58 13.86
C GLN A 85 -8.21 -60.85 15.11
N PHE A 86 -7.65 -59.83 15.74
CA PHE A 86 -6.87 -59.92 16.98
C PHE A 86 -7.72 -59.76 18.24
N ILE A 87 -9.02 -59.45 18.11
CA ILE A 87 -9.93 -59.28 19.24
C ILE A 87 -10.56 -60.65 19.56
N PRO A 88 -10.35 -61.20 20.77
CA PRO A 88 -10.90 -62.49 21.16
C PRO A 88 -12.40 -62.36 21.43
N LEU A 89 -13.22 -62.31 20.41
CA LEU A 89 -14.70 -62.31 20.49
C LEU A 89 -15.27 -63.69 20.76
N HIS A 90 -14.42 -64.76 20.76
CA HIS A 90 -14.82 -66.15 20.98
C HIS A 90 -14.91 -66.39 22.50
N GLY A 91 -16.11 -66.29 23.05
CA GLY A 91 -16.32 -66.68 24.44
C GLY A 91 -17.45 -66.00 25.24
N ALA A 92 -18.06 -64.99 24.72
CA ALA A 92 -19.16 -64.29 25.39
C ALA A 92 -20.53 -64.73 24.86
N GLY A 93 -20.92 -66.02 25.02
CA GLY A 93 -22.32 -66.47 24.91
C GLY A 93 -23.03 -66.33 23.53
N ALA A 94 -22.35 -65.85 22.54
CA ALA A 94 -22.84 -65.79 21.17
C ALA A 94 -22.48 -67.11 20.51
N GLY A 95 -23.48 -67.96 20.26
CA GLY A 95 -23.34 -69.10 19.36
C GLY A 95 -22.65 -68.63 18.09
N GLU A 96 -22.03 -69.55 17.30
CA GLU A 96 -21.24 -69.35 16.07
C GLU A 96 -21.91 -68.37 15.09
N ALA A 97 -22.07 -67.08 15.47
CA ALA A 97 -22.47 -66.05 14.57
C ALA A 97 -21.20 -65.73 13.76
N GLU A 98 -21.08 -66.33 12.56
CA GLU A 98 -20.13 -65.89 11.54
C GLU A 98 -20.24 -64.38 11.44
N VAL A 99 -19.18 -63.67 11.87
CA VAL A 99 -19.13 -62.23 11.69
C VAL A 99 -19.29 -61.96 10.20
N ASN A 100 -20.39 -61.35 9.81
CA ASN A 100 -20.64 -60.98 8.40
C ASN A 100 -19.59 -59.96 7.94
N THR A 101 -18.41 -60.50 7.62
CA THR A 101 -17.23 -59.71 7.22
C THR A 101 -17.55 -58.80 6.02
N ALA A 102 -18.42 -59.26 5.10
CA ALA A 102 -18.84 -58.47 3.96
C ALA A 102 -19.68 -57.24 4.38
N GLY A 103 -20.61 -57.43 5.32
CA GLY A 103 -21.39 -56.30 5.88
C GLY A 103 -20.53 -55.27 6.61
N VAL A 104 -19.54 -55.75 7.35
CA VAL A 104 -18.54 -54.86 8.04
C VAL A 104 -17.73 -54.07 7.03
N VAL A 105 -17.21 -54.70 5.97
CA VAL A 105 -16.44 -54.05 4.91
C VAL A 105 -17.27 -53.00 4.19
N VAL A 106 -18.49 -53.30 3.77
CA VAL A 106 -19.40 -52.36 3.10
C VAL A 106 -19.72 -51.17 3.99
N GLY A 107 -20.06 -51.43 5.25
CA GLY A 107 -20.34 -50.40 6.23
C GLY A 107 -19.12 -49.47 6.49
N GLN A 108 -17.92 -50.05 6.55
CA GLN A 108 -16.69 -49.29 6.71
C GLN A 108 -16.31 -48.45 5.50
N ILE A 109 -16.51 -48.95 4.29
CA ILE A 109 -16.30 -48.20 3.04
C ILE A 109 -17.28 -47.01 2.98
N PHE A 110 -18.54 -47.23 3.30
CA PHE A 110 -19.55 -46.17 3.34
C PHE A 110 -19.20 -45.09 4.38
N MET A 111 -18.92 -45.50 5.62
CA MET A 111 -18.56 -44.61 6.70
C MET A 111 -17.25 -43.88 6.39
N GLY A 112 -16.26 -44.57 5.86
CA GLY A 112 -14.99 -43.94 5.43
C GLY A 112 -15.19 -42.91 4.35
N SER A 113 -16.05 -43.17 3.36
CA SER A 113 -16.39 -42.19 2.32
C SER A 113 -17.06 -40.96 2.87
N LEU A 114 -18.02 -41.12 3.79
CA LEU A 114 -18.68 -40.01 4.48
C LEU A 114 -17.68 -39.17 5.30
N LEU A 115 -16.84 -39.86 6.07
CA LEU A 115 -15.81 -39.22 6.88
C LEU A 115 -14.79 -38.47 6.04
N TYR A 116 -14.41 -39.03 4.89
CA TYR A 116 -13.56 -38.32 3.92
C TYR A 116 -14.19 -37.00 3.48
N CYS A 117 -15.48 -37.04 3.09
CA CYS A 117 -16.19 -35.82 2.67
C CYS A 117 -16.22 -34.75 3.78
N LEU A 118 -16.45 -35.18 5.03
CA LEU A 118 -16.45 -34.27 6.17
C LEU A 118 -15.07 -33.67 6.43
N LEU A 119 -14.01 -34.50 6.41
CA LEU A 119 -12.63 -34.04 6.59
C LEU A 119 -12.18 -33.10 5.47
N ALA A 120 -12.50 -33.44 4.24
CA ALA A 120 -12.20 -32.61 3.06
C ALA A 120 -12.95 -31.26 3.14
N GLY A 121 -14.27 -31.33 3.41
CA GLY A 121 -15.10 -30.11 3.54
C GLY A 121 -14.59 -29.18 4.65
N PHE A 122 -14.31 -29.72 5.85
CA PHE A 122 -13.75 -28.94 6.94
C PHE A 122 -12.38 -28.35 6.60
N THR A 123 -11.51 -29.14 5.95
CA THR A 123 -10.17 -28.68 5.56
C THR A 123 -10.27 -27.51 4.56
N TYR A 124 -11.13 -27.60 3.56
CA TYR A 124 -11.32 -26.53 2.59
C TYR A 124 -11.96 -25.29 3.20
N ALA A 125 -12.94 -25.45 4.11
CA ALA A 125 -13.54 -24.32 4.83
C ALA A 125 -12.48 -23.60 5.68
N ALA A 126 -11.68 -24.34 6.45
CA ALA A 126 -10.62 -23.76 7.28
C ALA A 126 -9.54 -23.06 6.44
N LEU A 127 -9.09 -23.66 5.34
CA LEU A 127 -8.14 -23.06 4.42
C LEU A 127 -8.71 -21.82 3.71
N GLY A 128 -9.99 -21.85 3.36
CA GLY A 128 -10.72 -20.71 2.78
C GLY A 128 -10.74 -19.52 3.74
N GLU A 129 -11.10 -19.76 4.99
CA GLU A 129 -11.11 -18.72 6.03
C GLU A 129 -9.73 -18.11 6.27
N ILE A 130 -8.68 -18.95 6.36
CA ILE A 130 -7.30 -18.46 6.52
C ILE A 130 -6.89 -17.58 5.34
N ARG A 131 -7.18 -18.00 4.10
CA ARG A 131 -6.88 -17.24 2.89
C ARG A 131 -7.62 -15.90 2.85
N SER A 132 -8.93 -15.93 3.18
CA SER A 132 -9.76 -14.73 3.22
C SER A 132 -9.20 -13.70 4.22
N ARG A 133 -8.83 -14.14 5.43
CA ARG A 133 -8.21 -13.27 6.45
C ARG A 133 -6.86 -12.71 5.99
N GLN A 134 -6.03 -13.54 5.33
CA GLN A 134 -4.75 -13.08 4.78
C GLN A 134 -4.92 -12.04 3.68
N GLN A 135 -5.89 -12.22 2.79
CA GLN A 135 -6.22 -11.27 1.73
C GLN A 135 -6.75 -9.95 2.30
N ALA A 136 -7.66 -10.02 3.27
CA ALA A 136 -8.18 -8.83 3.95
C ALA A 136 -7.05 -8.06 4.69
N ALA A 137 -6.16 -8.75 5.37
CA ALA A 137 -5.01 -8.13 6.04
C ALA A 137 -4.01 -7.51 5.04
N ALA A 138 -3.78 -8.16 3.89
CA ALA A 138 -2.92 -7.63 2.84
C ALA A 138 -3.52 -6.37 2.20
N ALA A 139 -4.83 -6.38 1.91
CA ALA A 139 -5.55 -5.22 1.38
C ALA A 139 -5.52 -4.03 2.36
N ALA A 140 -5.77 -4.28 3.65
CA ALA A 140 -5.71 -3.24 4.67
C ALA A 140 -4.30 -2.63 4.83
N ARG A 141 -3.24 -3.45 4.70
CA ARG A 141 -1.85 -2.96 4.71
C ARG A 141 -1.53 -2.12 3.48
N ALA A 142 -1.98 -2.55 2.31
CA ALA A 142 -1.78 -1.80 1.06
C ALA A 142 -2.45 -0.43 1.13
N GLU A 143 -3.68 -0.36 1.65
CA GLU A 143 -4.41 0.90 1.83
C GLU A 143 -3.73 1.82 2.87
N ALA A 144 -3.28 1.26 4.00
CA ALA A 144 -2.53 2.04 4.99
C ALA A 144 -1.22 2.63 4.42
N LEU A 145 -0.49 1.86 3.59
CA LEU A 145 0.71 2.35 2.91
C LEU A 145 0.40 3.44 1.88
N ARG A 146 -0.72 3.30 1.15
CA ARG A 146 -1.21 4.32 0.22
C ARG A 146 -1.50 5.63 0.95
N VAL A 147 -2.33 5.59 2.00
CA VAL A 147 -2.65 6.77 2.83
C VAL A 147 -1.39 7.39 3.43
N GLN A 148 -0.44 6.57 3.89
CA GLN A 148 0.84 7.07 4.41
C GLN A 148 1.69 7.74 3.32
N ALA A 149 1.69 7.20 2.10
CA ALA A 149 2.39 7.80 0.95
C ALA A 149 1.73 9.13 0.55
N GLU A 150 0.41 9.18 0.51
CA GLU A 150 -0.37 10.41 0.26
C GLU A 150 -0.09 11.47 1.32
N LEU A 151 -0.09 11.11 2.62
CA LEU A 151 0.27 12.02 3.72
C LEU A 151 1.74 12.49 3.64
N LYS A 152 2.66 11.63 3.21
CA LYS A 152 4.06 12.03 2.98
C LYS A 152 4.19 12.99 1.81
N ALA A 153 3.50 12.73 0.70
CA ALA A 153 3.47 13.64 -0.45
C ALA A 153 2.88 15.01 -0.04
N LEU A 154 1.80 14.98 0.73
CA LEU A 154 1.15 16.16 1.30
C LEU A 154 2.12 17.01 2.14
N ARG A 155 2.84 16.38 3.06
CA ARG A 155 3.84 17.06 3.92
C ARG A 155 5.07 17.57 3.17
N ALA A 156 5.36 17.00 2.00
CA ALA A 156 6.53 17.39 1.21
C ALA A 156 6.28 18.66 0.36
N GLN A 157 5.01 19.02 0.11
CA GLN A 157 4.66 20.17 -0.72
C GLN A 157 4.75 21.52 -0.01
N VAL A 158 4.62 21.54 1.32
CA VAL A 158 4.86 22.75 2.10
C VAL A 158 6.06 22.48 3.02
N ASN A 159 7.15 23.17 2.78
CA ASN A 159 8.38 23.01 3.55
C ASN A 159 8.13 23.26 5.06
N PRO A 160 8.21 22.21 5.94
CA PRO A 160 7.92 22.40 7.36
C PRO A 160 8.82 23.44 8.03
N HIS A 161 10.05 23.55 7.57
CA HIS A 161 11.00 24.53 8.07
C HIS A 161 10.57 25.97 7.72
N PHE A 162 10.03 26.19 6.52
CA PHE A 162 9.41 27.47 6.15
C PHE A 162 8.25 27.80 7.08
N LEU A 163 7.33 26.86 7.31
CA LEU A 163 6.18 27.07 8.20
C LEU A 163 6.61 27.47 9.62
N PHE A 164 7.54 26.72 10.22
CA PHE A 164 8.03 27.03 11.56
C PHE A 164 8.71 28.40 11.63
N ASN A 165 9.52 28.75 10.64
CA ASN A 165 10.21 30.03 10.58
C ASN A 165 9.24 31.20 10.40
N THR A 166 8.23 31.04 9.53
CA THR A 166 7.19 32.04 9.30
C THR A 166 6.38 32.28 10.57
N LEU A 167 5.90 31.20 11.22
CA LEU A 167 5.16 31.31 12.49
C LEU A 167 6.00 31.99 13.59
N HIS A 168 7.30 31.68 13.68
CA HIS A 168 8.18 32.32 14.63
C HIS A 168 8.34 33.81 14.34
N SER A 169 8.51 34.20 13.08
CA SER A 169 8.58 35.60 12.66
C SER A 169 7.29 36.36 12.96
N LEU A 170 6.12 35.73 12.68
CA LEU A 170 4.82 36.30 13.01
C LEU A 170 4.64 36.50 14.52
N LEU A 171 5.06 35.56 15.36
CA LEU A 171 5.02 35.73 16.84
C LEU A 171 5.85 36.93 17.34
N ILE A 172 6.98 37.18 16.70
CA ILE A 172 7.82 38.36 17.04
C ILE A 172 7.12 39.61 16.54
N LEU A 173 6.55 39.61 15.34
CA LEU A 173 5.91 40.73 14.69
C LEU A 173 4.65 41.20 15.44
N VAL A 174 3.83 40.26 15.93
CA VAL A 174 2.64 40.57 16.78
C VAL A 174 2.98 41.46 17.97
N ARG A 175 4.20 41.36 18.53
CA ARG A 175 4.63 42.13 19.66
C ARG A 175 5.23 43.48 19.26
N ARG A 176 5.82 43.61 18.06
CA ARG A 176 6.53 44.78 17.57
C ARG A 176 5.65 45.71 16.73
N ASP A 177 4.89 45.13 15.81
CA ASP A 177 4.00 45.83 14.88
C ASP A 177 2.77 44.96 14.63
N PRO A 178 1.69 45.10 15.42
CA PRO A 178 0.48 44.32 15.28
C PRO A 178 -0.21 44.44 13.92
N ARG A 179 -0.11 45.63 13.25
CA ARG A 179 -0.72 45.81 11.92
C ARG A 179 0.03 45.04 10.85
N ALA A 180 1.36 45.15 10.85
CA ALA A 180 2.16 44.34 9.93
C ALA A 180 2.04 42.84 10.20
N ALA A 181 1.74 42.45 11.45
CA ALA A 181 1.47 41.06 11.79
C ALA A 181 0.12 40.58 11.23
N GLU A 182 -0.90 41.43 11.21
CA GLU A 182 -2.22 41.13 10.61
C GLU A 182 -2.09 40.92 9.12
N ASP A 183 -1.46 41.82 8.39
CA ASP A 183 -1.19 41.70 6.94
C ASP A 183 -0.42 40.42 6.61
N ALA A 184 0.61 40.08 7.40
CA ALA A 184 1.42 38.89 7.21
C ALA A 184 0.66 37.60 7.53
N LEU A 185 -0.30 37.63 8.47
CA LEU A 185 -1.19 36.50 8.75
C LEU A 185 -2.19 36.26 7.61
N GLU A 186 -2.69 37.32 6.98
CA GLU A 186 -3.52 37.23 5.79
C GLU A 186 -2.75 36.58 4.63
N GLN A 187 -1.54 37.08 4.34
CA GLN A 187 -0.65 36.50 3.31
C GLN A 187 -0.34 35.03 3.60
N PHE A 188 -0.08 34.68 4.86
CA PHE A 188 0.13 33.28 5.25
C PHE A 188 -1.14 32.43 5.03
N GLY A 189 -2.32 32.99 5.33
CA GLY A 189 -3.62 32.34 5.06
C GLY A 189 -3.85 32.09 3.57
N ASP A 190 -3.52 33.08 2.71
CA ASP A 190 -3.65 32.97 1.25
C ASP A 190 -2.71 31.92 0.69
N LEU A 191 -1.46 31.89 1.14
CA LEU A 191 -0.49 30.87 0.79
C LEU A 191 -0.97 29.46 1.16
N MET A 192 -1.54 29.28 2.36
CA MET A 192 -2.11 28.00 2.77
C MET A 192 -3.35 27.62 1.95
N ARG A 193 -4.22 28.56 1.60
CA ARG A 193 -5.39 28.31 0.75
C ARG A 193 -4.97 27.85 -0.65
N TYR A 194 -3.96 28.49 -1.25
CA TYR A 194 -3.42 28.06 -2.54
C TYR A 194 -2.90 26.62 -2.47
N ALA A 195 -2.06 26.32 -1.47
CA ALA A 195 -1.50 25.00 -1.29
C ALA A 195 -2.58 23.90 -1.13
N LEU A 196 -3.64 24.17 -0.38
CA LEU A 196 -4.77 23.26 -0.18
C LEU A 196 -5.62 23.10 -1.46
N ARG A 197 -5.85 24.19 -2.21
CA ARG A 197 -6.62 24.16 -3.45
C ARG A 197 -5.94 23.30 -4.53
N VAL A 198 -4.65 23.48 -4.73
CA VAL A 198 -3.86 22.66 -5.66
C VAL A 198 -3.91 21.19 -5.27
N GLN A 199 -3.90 20.88 -3.98
CA GLN A 199 -4.01 19.54 -3.45
C GLN A 199 -5.36 18.85 -3.71
N GLN A 200 -6.45 19.62 -3.70
CA GLN A 200 -7.81 19.10 -3.88
C GLN A 200 -8.17 18.84 -5.34
N GLY A 201 -7.20 18.89 -6.25
CA GLY A 201 -7.41 18.53 -7.66
C GLY A 201 -7.76 19.70 -8.56
N ALA A 202 -7.33 20.92 -8.24
CA ALA A 202 -7.47 22.09 -9.10
C ALA A 202 -6.64 22.02 -10.41
N GLY A 203 -6.16 20.82 -10.77
CA GLY A 203 -5.38 20.54 -11.97
C GLY A 203 -3.87 20.54 -11.72
N ASP A 204 -3.16 19.81 -12.57
CA ASP A 204 -1.69 19.78 -12.56
C ASP A 204 -1.07 21.10 -13.04
N GLU A 205 -1.85 21.93 -13.74
CA GLU A 205 -1.45 23.22 -14.29
C GLU A 205 -2.36 24.34 -13.79
N VAL A 206 -1.76 25.51 -13.56
CA VAL A 206 -2.43 26.76 -13.17
C VAL A 206 -1.96 27.89 -14.08
N LEU A 207 -2.63 29.03 -14.09
CA LEU A 207 -2.11 30.22 -14.78
C LEU A 207 -0.88 30.75 -14.02
N LEU A 208 0.11 31.24 -14.76
CA LEU A 208 1.29 31.89 -14.14
C LEU A 208 0.88 33.07 -13.24
N ALA A 209 -0.22 33.75 -13.56
CA ALA A 209 -0.76 34.80 -12.69
C ALA A 209 -1.10 34.30 -11.28
N GLU A 210 -1.67 33.09 -11.16
CA GLU A 210 -1.98 32.50 -9.85
C GLU A 210 -0.71 32.03 -9.12
N GLU A 211 0.20 31.38 -9.84
CA GLU A 211 1.49 30.94 -9.32
C GLU A 211 2.34 32.15 -8.88
N TRP A 212 2.25 33.27 -9.63
CA TRP A 212 2.95 34.52 -9.30
C TRP A 212 2.38 35.18 -8.03
N THR A 213 1.05 35.21 -7.88
CA THR A 213 0.42 35.73 -6.65
C THR A 213 0.90 34.93 -5.42
N PHE A 214 0.84 33.60 -5.51
CA PHE A 214 1.39 32.71 -4.46
C PHE A 214 2.88 32.99 -4.20
N THR A 215 3.66 33.21 -5.25
CA THR A 215 5.08 33.52 -5.17
C THR A 215 5.34 34.85 -4.45
N GLN A 216 4.53 35.87 -4.70
CA GLN A 216 4.62 37.16 -4.05
C GLN A 216 4.36 37.04 -2.55
N ASP A 217 3.33 36.32 -2.13
CA ASP A 217 3.01 36.06 -0.72
C ASP A 217 4.15 35.30 -0.02
N TYR A 218 4.69 34.27 -0.68
CA TYR A 218 5.84 33.52 -0.18
C TYR A 218 7.07 34.43 0.02
N LEU A 219 7.39 35.27 -0.95
CA LEU A 219 8.53 36.18 -0.89
C LEU A 219 8.33 37.28 0.15
N ALA A 220 7.11 37.78 0.35
CA ALA A 220 6.78 38.75 1.39
C ALA A 220 7.05 38.16 2.78
N LEU A 221 6.64 36.92 3.04
CA LEU A 221 6.90 36.20 4.29
C LEU A 221 8.41 35.93 4.50
N GLU A 222 9.14 35.55 3.45
CA GLU A 222 10.61 35.40 3.51
C GLU A 222 11.31 36.74 3.77
N LYS A 223 10.80 37.83 3.21
CA LYS A 223 11.31 39.18 3.45
C LYS A 223 11.11 39.61 4.90
N LEU A 224 10.01 39.26 5.56
CA LEU A 224 9.83 39.48 7.00
C LEU A 224 10.90 38.79 7.83
N ARG A 225 11.33 37.60 7.44
CA ARG A 225 12.36 36.80 8.13
C ARG A 225 13.77 37.30 7.88
N LEU A 226 14.08 37.64 6.64
CA LEU A 226 15.44 37.98 6.20
C LEU A 226 15.73 39.49 6.24
N GLY A 227 14.69 40.30 6.23
CA GLY A 227 14.84 41.78 6.21
C GLY A 227 15.58 42.26 4.96
N ASP A 228 16.50 43.19 5.14
CA ASP A 228 17.31 43.76 4.05
C ASP A 228 18.35 42.80 3.47
N ARG A 229 18.47 41.61 4.06
CA ARG A 229 19.32 40.54 3.51
C ARG A 229 18.72 39.92 2.23
N LEU A 230 17.41 40.00 2.01
CA LEU A 230 16.76 39.54 0.77
C LEU A 230 16.46 40.75 -0.14
N ARG A 231 17.22 40.91 -1.21
CA ARG A 231 17.02 41.95 -2.23
C ARG A 231 16.38 41.32 -3.44
N LEU A 232 15.12 41.69 -3.73
CA LEU A 232 14.31 41.13 -4.81
C LEU A 232 14.34 42.02 -6.05
N HIS A 233 14.48 41.37 -7.21
CA HIS A 233 14.41 42.02 -8.53
C HIS A 233 13.48 41.20 -9.39
N THR A 234 12.39 41.79 -9.88
CA THR A 234 11.37 41.10 -10.64
C THR A 234 11.18 41.74 -12.01
N ASP A 235 11.14 40.91 -13.07
CA ASP A 235 10.90 41.32 -14.45
C ASP A 235 9.93 40.30 -15.08
N ILE A 236 8.63 40.59 -14.91
CA ILE A 236 7.56 39.68 -15.32
C ILE A 236 6.79 40.32 -16.47
N ASP A 237 6.88 39.71 -17.63
CA ASP A 237 6.11 40.13 -18.80
C ASP A 237 4.61 39.87 -18.58
N GLU A 238 3.78 40.85 -18.83
CA GLU A 238 2.32 40.72 -18.67
C GLU A 238 1.76 39.60 -19.57
N ALA A 239 2.32 39.38 -20.74
CA ALA A 239 1.95 38.29 -21.64
C ALA A 239 2.24 36.91 -21.03
N ALA A 240 3.26 36.81 -20.16
CA ALA A 240 3.60 35.55 -19.47
C ALA A 240 2.56 35.12 -18.47
N LEU A 241 1.87 36.05 -17.81
CA LEU A 241 0.88 35.77 -16.75
C LEU A 241 -0.30 34.92 -17.20
N SER A 242 -0.62 34.95 -18.50
CA SER A 242 -1.71 34.15 -19.09
C SER A 242 -1.30 32.73 -19.47
N HIS A 243 -0.03 32.34 -19.31
CA HIS A 243 0.45 31.01 -19.65
C HIS A 243 0.16 29.99 -18.54
N ALA A 244 -0.18 28.77 -18.96
CA ALA A 244 -0.30 27.64 -18.05
C ALA A 244 1.07 27.14 -17.62
N VAL A 245 1.23 26.92 -16.31
CA VAL A 245 2.45 26.39 -15.69
C VAL A 245 2.09 25.27 -14.71
N PRO A 246 2.97 24.30 -14.47
CA PRO A 246 2.75 23.36 -13.40
C PRO A 246 2.64 24.09 -12.07
N SER A 247 1.63 23.75 -11.26
CA SER A 247 1.51 24.32 -9.90
C SER A 247 2.78 24.07 -9.10
N PHE A 248 3.18 25.01 -8.25
CA PHE A 248 4.45 24.98 -7.51
C PHE A 248 5.70 24.85 -8.39
N SER A 249 5.71 25.46 -9.58
CA SER A 249 6.90 25.46 -10.45
C SER A 249 7.96 26.46 -9.99
N LEU A 250 7.57 27.63 -9.52
CA LEU A 250 8.49 28.66 -9.02
C LEU A 250 9.01 28.36 -7.61
N GLN A 251 8.18 27.79 -6.76
CA GLN A 251 8.54 27.56 -5.35
C GLN A 251 9.86 26.79 -5.14
N PRO A 252 10.12 25.63 -5.79
CA PRO A 252 11.39 24.91 -5.62
C PRO A 252 12.61 25.69 -6.08
N LEU A 253 12.45 26.57 -7.06
CA LEU A 253 13.52 27.44 -7.57
C LEU A 253 13.88 28.49 -6.52
N LEU A 254 12.86 29.10 -5.93
CA LEU A 254 13.01 30.14 -4.90
C LEU A 254 13.55 29.57 -3.59
N GLU A 255 13.02 28.40 -3.16
CA GLU A 255 13.52 27.70 -1.96
C GLU A 255 15.00 27.37 -2.11
N ASN A 256 15.42 26.94 -3.30
CA ASN A 256 16.82 26.65 -3.59
C ASN A 256 17.69 27.93 -3.48
N ALA A 257 17.31 29.01 -4.15
CA ALA A 257 18.05 30.27 -4.13
C ALA A 257 18.11 30.88 -2.72
N ILE A 258 16.98 30.96 -2.03
CA ILE A 258 16.91 31.54 -0.68
C ILE A 258 17.67 30.65 0.31
N GLY A 259 17.43 29.34 0.30
CA GLY A 259 17.97 28.39 1.26
C GLY A 259 19.49 28.19 1.14
N HIS A 260 20.02 28.18 -0.07
CA HIS A 260 21.44 27.90 -0.31
C HIS A 260 22.30 29.15 -0.56
N ALA A 261 21.75 30.16 -1.20
CA ALA A 261 22.54 31.34 -1.58
C ALA A 261 22.34 32.54 -0.63
N ILE A 262 21.12 32.81 -0.17
CA ILE A 262 20.82 34.07 0.54
C ILE A 262 20.80 33.90 2.06
N ALA A 263 20.00 32.93 2.56
CA ALA A 263 19.81 32.77 4.01
C ALA A 263 21.11 32.43 4.79
N PRO A 264 22.07 31.65 4.27
CA PRO A 264 23.30 31.35 4.97
C PRO A 264 24.25 32.56 5.09
N ARG A 265 24.17 33.54 4.17
CA ARG A 265 25.06 34.70 4.14
C ARG A 265 24.58 35.80 5.07
N ALA A 266 25.45 36.29 5.96
CA ALA A 266 25.15 37.43 6.84
C ALA A 266 24.86 38.70 6.04
N SER A 267 25.53 38.93 4.92
CA SER A 267 25.31 40.03 3.98
C SER A 267 24.04 39.90 3.15
N GLY A 268 23.39 38.71 3.20
CA GLY A 268 22.28 38.38 2.33
C GLY A 268 22.69 38.25 0.87
N GLY A 269 21.74 38.49 -0.04
CA GLY A 269 21.96 38.39 -1.47
C GLY A 269 20.84 38.99 -2.29
N ASN A 270 21.08 38.97 -3.60
CA ASN A 270 20.11 39.38 -4.63
C ASN A 270 19.42 38.14 -5.22
N LEU A 271 18.14 38.27 -5.46
CA LEU A 271 17.29 37.27 -6.12
C LEU A 271 16.58 37.94 -7.29
N TRP A 272 16.84 37.47 -8.49
CA TRP A 272 16.17 37.91 -9.70
C TRP A 272 15.18 36.85 -10.16
N ILE A 273 13.99 37.30 -10.53
CA ILE A 273 12.93 36.46 -11.07
C ILE A 273 12.48 37.09 -12.35
N ARG A 274 12.57 36.33 -13.44
CA ARG A 274 12.19 36.80 -14.76
C ARG A 274 11.23 35.82 -15.40
N ALA A 275 10.18 36.37 -16.04
CA ALA A 275 9.23 35.59 -16.84
C ALA A 275 9.01 36.30 -18.17
N VAL A 276 9.36 35.66 -19.28
CA VAL A 276 9.22 36.21 -20.60
C VAL A 276 8.64 35.20 -21.55
N VAL A 277 7.90 35.70 -22.59
CA VAL A 277 7.40 34.89 -23.68
C VAL A 277 8.17 35.22 -24.95
N ASP A 278 8.87 34.24 -25.49
CA ASP A 278 9.56 34.36 -26.76
C ASP A 278 9.12 33.26 -27.72
N THR A 279 8.77 33.63 -28.95
CA THR A 279 8.34 32.69 -30.00
C THR A 279 7.27 31.68 -29.56
N GLY A 280 6.36 32.13 -28.68
CA GLY A 280 5.28 31.29 -28.15
C GLY A 280 5.72 30.30 -27.07
N ARG A 281 6.95 30.40 -26.52
CA ARG A 281 7.43 29.62 -25.35
C ARG A 281 7.56 30.52 -24.16
N LEU A 282 7.18 30.00 -22.99
CA LEU A 282 7.38 30.67 -21.73
C LEU A 282 8.76 30.29 -21.15
N SER A 283 9.56 31.29 -20.80
CA SER A 283 10.81 31.14 -20.07
C SER A 283 10.69 31.78 -18.70
N LEU A 284 10.83 30.96 -17.65
CA LEU A 284 10.89 31.40 -16.25
C LEU A 284 12.34 31.25 -15.75
N GLU A 285 12.95 32.33 -15.31
CA GLU A 285 14.32 32.34 -14.79
C GLU A 285 14.33 32.80 -13.33
N VAL A 286 15.02 32.05 -12.49
CA VAL A 286 15.34 32.43 -11.12
C VAL A 286 16.86 32.41 -10.96
N ARG A 287 17.43 33.55 -10.58
CA ARG A 287 18.88 33.73 -10.40
C ARG A 287 19.20 34.29 -9.01
N ASP A 288 20.24 33.77 -8.41
CA ASP A 288 20.83 34.34 -7.20
C ASP A 288 22.29 34.75 -7.42
N ASP A 289 22.83 35.57 -6.51
CA ASP A 289 24.23 35.98 -6.47
C ASP A 289 25.07 35.20 -5.46
N GLY A 290 24.69 33.96 -5.23
CA GLY A 290 25.42 33.05 -4.34
C GLY A 290 26.81 32.70 -4.85
N PRO A 291 27.62 32.05 -4.01
CA PRO A 291 28.99 31.65 -4.39
C PRO A 291 29.02 30.57 -5.49
N GLY A 292 27.87 30.17 -6.02
CA GLY A 292 27.74 28.98 -6.84
C GLY A 292 27.98 27.73 -6.01
N ALA A 293 27.54 26.58 -6.52
CA ALA A 293 27.89 25.29 -5.95
C ALA A 293 28.60 24.46 -7.02
N ASP A 294 29.48 23.56 -6.61
CA ASP A 294 30.09 22.61 -7.54
C ASP A 294 28.98 21.84 -8.28
N ALA A 295 29.06 21.74 -9.61
CA ALA A 295 28.04 21.09 -10.45
C ALA A 295 27.72 19.66 -9.94
N ALA A 296 28.73 18.93 -9.45
CA ALA A 296 28.55 17.62 -8.81
C ALA A 296 27.82 17.70 -7.47
N ALA A 297 28.02 18.78 -6.70
CA ALA A 297 27.30 19.05 -5.45
C ALA A 297 25.84 19.47 -5.72
N ILE A 298 25.56 20.13 -6.83
CA ILE A 298 24.18 20.48 -7.25
C ILE A 298 23.42 19.25 -7.69
N GLU A 299 24.03 18.33 -8.46
CA GLU A 299 23.39 17.06 -8.82
C GLU A 299 23.18 16.15 -7.61
N ALA A 300 24.11 16.11 -6.67
CA ALA A 300 24.01 15.32 -5.45
C ALA A 300 23.12 15.96 -4.38
N SER A 301 23.13 17.30 -4.28
CA SER A 301 22.37 18.09 -3.32
C SER A 301 21.17 18.83 -3.91
N SER A 302 20.95 18.73 -5.26
CA SER A 302 19.74 19.29 -5.87
C SER A 302 18.56 18.70 -5.10
N GLY A 303 18.08 19.50 -4.17
CA GLY A 303 17.12 19.09 -3.16
C GLY A 303 15.96 18.39 -3.83
N THR A 304 15.28 17.58 -3.11
CA THR A 304 14.12 16.80 -3.56
C THR A 304 13.19 17.62 -4.47
N GLY A 305 13.15 18.96 -4.34
CA GLY A 305 12.32 19.89 -5.08
C GLY A 305 12.64 19.99 -6.58
N LEU A 306 13.87 20.34 -6.96
CA LEU A 306 14.24 20.50 -8.39
C LEU A 306 14.18 19.15 -9.14
N ARG A 307 14.55 18.06 -8.48
CA ARG A 307 14.44 16.71 -9.06
C ARG A 307 12.98 16.30 -9.25
N LEU A 308 12.11 16.63 -8.30
CA LEU A 308 10.68 16.35 -8.41
C LEU A 308 10.04 17.18 -9.52
N LEU A 309 10.39 18.48 -9.62
CA LEU A 309 9.93 19.37 -10.69
C LEU A 309 10.38 18.82 -12.06
N ARG A 310 11.64 18.41 -12.22
CA ARG A 310 12.14 17.81 -13.47
C ARG A 310 11.35 16.57 -13.89
N ARG A 311 11.04 15.67 -12.93
CA ARG A 311 10.21 14.49 -13.21
C ARG A 311 8.78 14.85 -13.59
N ARG A 312 8.21 15.85 -12.95
CA ARG A 312 6.86 16.33 -13.26
C ARG A 312 6.78 16.97 -14.65
N LEU A 313 7.77 17.79 -15.02
CA LEU A 313 7.87 18.36 -16.36
C LEU A 313 7.97 17.28 -17.44
N ALA A 314 8.80 16.26 -17.23
CA ALA A 314 8.90 15.13 -18.14
C ALA A 314 7.58 14.35 -18.26
N ALA A 315 6.81 14.22 -17.18
CA ALA A 315 5.51 13.56 -17.20
C ALA A 315 4.42 14.38 -17.92
N LEU A 316 4.41 15.72 -17.76
CA LEU A 316 3.40 16.60 -18.34
C LEU A 316 3.68 16.96 -19.81
N TYR A 317 4.94 17.21 -20.13
CA TYR A 317 5.33 17.81 -21.43
C TYR A 317 6.30 16.97 -22.25
N GLY A 318 6.79 15.83 -21.71
CA GLY A 318 7.82 15.04 -22.37
C GLY A 318 9.07 15.88 -22.67
N ASP A 319 9.50 15.88 -23.93
CA ASP A 319 10.62 16.70 -24.43
C ASP A 319 10.23 18.15 -24.73
N GLY A 320 8.98 18.54 -24.54
CA GLY A 320 8.48 19.89 -24.81
C GLY A 320 8.92 20.92 -23.78
N ALA A 321 9.27 20.51 -22.55
CA ALA A 321 9.74 21.37 -21.46
C ALA A 321 11.20 21.07 -21.11
N ALA A 322 11.93 22.09 -20.66
CA ALA A 322 13.32 21.95 -20.21
C ALA A 322 13.55 22.68 -18.87
N LEU A 323 14.29 22.03 -17.97
CA LEU A 323 14.80 22.64 -16.75
C LEU A 323 16.32 22.62 -16.80
N THR A 324 16.92 23.79 -17.03
CA THR A 324 18.35 23.97 -17.15
C THR A 324 18.92 24.73 -15.95
N THR A 325 20.17 24.45 -15.61
CA THR A 325 20.88 25.15 -14.54
C THR A 325 22.20 25.65 -15.08
N ARG A 326 22.58 26.86 -14.70
CA ARG A 326 23.85 27.49 -15.10
C ARG A 326 24.52 28.11 -13.85
N ILE A 327 25.82 27.89 -13.75
CA ILE A 327 26.67 28.53 -12.75
C ILE A 327 27.60 29.44 -13.52
N ASP A 328 27.70 30.70 -13.10
CA ASP A 328 28.65 31.68 -13.63
C ASP A 328 29.26 32.47 -12.46
N ASP A 329 30.23 33.33 -12.76
CA ASP A 329 30.89 34.18 -11.75
C ASP A 329 29.92 35.14 -11.05
N GLY A 330 28.68 35.24 -11.49
CA GLY A 330 27.65 36.09 -10.91
C GLY A 330 26.56 35.32 -10.14
N GLY A 331 26.68 34.00 -9.96
CA GLY A 331 25.74 33.21 -9.17
C GLY A 331 25.23 31.94 -9.80
N PHE A 332 24.07 31.51 -9.36
CA PHE A 332 23.37 30.34 -9.86
C PHE A 332 22.05 30.73 -10.52
N THR A 333 21.82 30.22 -11.71
CA THR A 333 20.62 30.48 -12.52
C THR A 333 19.90 29.17 -12.81
N VAL A 334 18.61 29.12 -12.55
CA VAL A 334 17.71 28.04 -12.99
C VAL A 334 16.73 28.62 -13.99
N THR A 335 16.65 27.99 -15.16
CA THR A 335 15.72 28.38 -16.24
C THR A 335 14.76 27.23 -16.51
N LEU A 336 13.48 27.51 -16.47
CA LEU A 336 12.39 26.61 -16.83
C LEU A 336 11.77 27.09 -18.15
N GLU A 337 11.88 26.29 -19.19
CA GLU A 337 11.25 26.55 -20.48
C GLU A 337 10.03 25.66 -20.67
N LEU A 338 8.89 26.27 -20.99
CA LEU A 338 7.62 25.60 -21.18
C LEU A 338 7.08 25.86 -22.60
N PRO A 339 6.38 24.89 -23.21
CA PRO A 339 5.68 25.14 -24.46
C PRO A 339 4.55 26.16 -24.22
N GLY A 340 4.26 26.99 -25.22
CA GLY A 340 3.20 27.96 -25.11
C GLY A 340 1.82 27.32 -25.07
N SER A 341 1.26 27.21 -23.88
CA SER A 341 -0.15 26.89 -23.65
C SER A 341 -0.81 28.06 -22.94
N ILE A 342 -1.85 28.62 -23.53
CA ILE A 342 -2.54 29.81 -22.99
C ILE A 342 -3.71 29.40 -22.07
N THR A 343 -4.06 28.13 -22.03
CA THR A 343 -5.19 27.65 -21.22
C THR A 343 -4.82 26.33 -20.55
N PRO A 344 -5.01 26.20 -19.22
CA PRO A 344 -4.89 24.91 -18.55
C PRO A 344 -5.89 23.93 -19.18
N ALA A 345 -5.46 22.72 -19.51
CA ALA A 345 -6.36 21.68 -19.98
C ALA A 345 -7.39 21.35 -18.89
N PRO A 346 -8.71 21.28 -19.21
CA PRO A 346 -9.71 20.89 -18.23
C PRO A 346 -9.40 19.49 -17.69
N ALA A 347 -9.60 19.32 -16.37
CA ALA A 347 -9.24 18.11 -15.64
C ALA A 347 -9.97 16.84 -16.13
N GLU A 348 -11.03 16.97 -16.91
CA GLU A 348 -11.92 15.87 -17.33
C GLU A 348 -11.44 15.08 -18.55
N GLU A 349 -10.44 15.53 -19.32
CA GLU A 349 -10.03 14.85 -20.57
C GLU A 349 -8.85 13.86 -20.41
N ARG A 350 -8.35 13.62 -19.21
CA ARG A 350 -7.16 12.76 -18.97
C ARG A 350 -7.48 11.34 -18.44
N GLU A 351 -8.74 10.95 -18.29
CA GLU A 351 -9.16 9.60 -17.90
C GLU A 351 -9.68 8.72 -19.06
N ALA A 352 -9.34 9.01 -20.31
CA ALA A 352 -9.71 8.19 -21.45
C ALA A 352 -8.55 7.31 -21.97
#